data_ddb13d3c8b22b169086231de78e7c250
#
_entry.id   ddb13d3c8b22b169086231de78e7c250
#
_cell.length_a   1.000
_cell.length_b   1.000
_cell.length_c   1.000
_cell.angle_alpha   90.00
_cell.angle_beta   90.00
_cell.angle_gamma   90.00
#
_symmetry.space_group_name_H-M   'P 1'
#
loop_
_entity.id
_entity.type
_entity.pdbx_description
1 polymer ?
#
loop_
_entity_poly.entity_id
_entity_poly.type
_entity_poly.pdbx_seq_one_letter_code
_entity_poly.pdbx_strand_id
1 'polypeptide(L)'
;MKKALVLAGGGTRGIYQAGAIEALRELGEADYNLITGTSVGALNAVMLVQHDFDSMIEMYENIAPDQFIRGFVPSDMSIANLIRERDEFIPSFRQWLQSHGVDIAPFEQMVDKYYNPEKFFASEIDFGCIAATAKNHEPVYVTKDMMKEHGKDWLIASAAAYPVFPQKEIEGVEYVDGGYFDNMPVDFALRLGAEEVIAVDLTVIPKHPQYLDRYMIRYIHPHEELFSFLDFDHEKMRHARILGYNDTMKVYGRYAGEKYTFEPFQLDHYFDEWYRSLMMLETRIKLASGVNERMRAADMITERLKNQLHVSHLMTEQYFFAVVDVLMDMCGLDSEKVWNIRDAQKLICAEFAECVEEDYAYIPQGVLDLHGYIRTLDQKGIVSKLLHAILYPEHRLFPESLILTVYPFEQALAEAVVMAMKQLAEV
;
A
#
# COMPACT_ATOMS: atom_id res chain seq x y z
N MET A 1 0.96 0.30 -30.79
CA MET A 1 1.72 0.54 -29.55
C MET A 1 1.57 -0.71 -28.68
N LYS A 2 2.66 -1.30 -28.21
CA LYS A 2 2.61 -2.52 -27.38
C LYS A 2 2.36 -2.13 -25.92
N LYS A 3 1.16 -2.43 -25.42
CA LYS A 3 0.73 -2.12 -24.06
C LYS A 3 0.95 -3.34 -23.17
N ALA A 4 1.64 -3.14 -22.04
CA ALA A 4 1.92 -4.21 -21.08
C ALA A 4 1.24 -3.97 -19.74
N LEU A 5 0.76 -5.06 -19.13
CA LEU A 5 0.41 -5.13 -17.71
C LEU A 5 1.54 -5.83 -16.97
N VAL A 6 2.01 -5.25 -15.86
CA VAL A 6 3.07 -5.80 -15.02
C VAL A 6 2.53 -6.04 -13.62
N LEU A 7 2.66 -7.26 -13.11
CA LEU A 7 2.07 -7.72 -11.86
C LEU A 7 3.15 -8.16 -10.87
N ALA A 8 3.22 -7.48 -9.72
CA ALA A 8 4.18 -7.80 -8.67
C ALA A 8 3.88 -9.13 -7.97
N GLY A 9 4.92 -9.74 -7.38
CA GLY A 9 4.78 -10.88 -6.47
C GLY A 9 4.32 -10.46 -5.07
N GLY A 10 3.61 -11.37 -4.36
CA GLY A 10 3.14 -11.05 -3.02
C GLY A 10 2.15 -12.02 -2.38
N GLY A 11 2.06 -13.27 -2.84
CA GLY A 11 1.18 -14.31 -2.28
C GLY A 11 -0.29 -13.91 -2.33
N THR A 12 -1.04 -14.13 -1.25
CA THR A 12 -2.48 -13.84 -1.19
C THR A 12 -2.84 -12.36 -1.39
N ARG A 13 -1.86 -11.42 -1.21
CA ARG A 13 -2.05 -10.00 -1.55
C ARG A 13 -2.32 -9.75 -3.03
N GLY A 14 -2.08 -10.72 -3.91
CA GLY A 14 -2.44 -10.65 -5.33
C GLY A 14 -3.92 -10.35 -5.61
N ILE A 15 -4.79 -10.49 -4.64
CA ILE A 15 -6.20 -10.07 -4.71
C ILE A 15 -6.35 -8.55 -4.94
N TYR A 16 -5.41 -7.73 -4.46
CA TYR A 16 -5.33 -6.30 -4.78
C TYR A 16 -5.22 -6.07 -6.29
N GLN A 17 -4.41 -6.89 -6.98
CA GLN A 17 -4.29 -6.85 -8.44
C GLN A 17 -5.62 -7.19 -9.13
N ALA A 18 -6.41 -8.12 -8.55
CA ALA A 18 -7.73 -8.43 -9.07
C ALA A 18 -8.66 -7.19 -9.04
N GLY A 19 -8.66 -6.44 -7.95
CA GLY A 19 -9.39 -5.17 -7.86
C GLY A 19 -8.89 -4.13 -8.85
N ALA A 20 -7.57 -4.01 -9.03
CA ALA A 20 -6.97 -3.10 -10.02
C ALA A 20 -7.40 -3.47 -11.44
N ILE A 21 -7.38 -4.77 -11.79
CA ILE A 21 -7.80 -5.24 -13.11
C ILE A 21 -9.30 -5.03 -13.34
N GLU A 22 -10.12 -5.18 -12.32
CA GLU A 22 -11.56 -4.87 -12.37
C GLU A 22 -11.80 -3.42 -12.77
N ALA A 23 -11.10 -2.48 -12.12
CA ALA A 23 -11.14 -1.06 -12.48
C ALA A 23 -10.63 -0.79 -13.90
N LEU A 24 -9.52 -1.41 -14.31
CA LEU A 24 -8.98 -1.27 -15.68
C LEU A 24 -9.96 -1.78 -16.73
N ARG A 25 -10.69 -2.85 -16.45
CA ARG A 25 -11.74 -3.34 -17.36
C ARG A 25 -12.90 -2.36 -17.49
N GLU A 26 -13.34 -1.77 -16.36
CA GLU A 26 -14.39 -0.74 -16.36
C GLU A 26 -13.97 0.51 -17.10
N LEU A 27 -12.70 0.91 -16.98
CA LEU A 27 -12.12 2.06 -17.68
C LEU A 27 -11.87 1.81 -19.17
N GLY A 28 -12.00 0.57 -19.66
CA GLY A 28 -11.66 0.20 -21.03
C GLY A 28 -10.16 0.15 -21.31
N GLU A 29 -9.35 -0.05 -20.26
CA GLU A 29 -7.88 -0.05 -20.31
C GLU A 29 -7.27 -1.46 -20.30
N ALA A 30 -8.11 -2.50 -20.37
CA ALA A 30 -7.70 -3.91 -20.27
C ALA A 30 -7.33 -4.56 -21.61
N ASP A 31 -6.83 -3.78 -22.59
CA ASP A 31 -6.43 -4.20 -23.94
C ASP A 31 -4.91 -4.47 -24.04
N TYR A 32 -4.40 -5.34 -23.18
CA TYR A 32 -2.97 -5.65 -23.12
C TYR A 32 -2.50 -6.52 -24.30
N ASN A 33 -1.27 -6.24 -24.79
CA ASN A 33 -0.57 -7.10 -25.77
C ASN A 33 0.47 -8.01 -25.08
N LEU A 34 0.84 -7.67 -23.84
CA LEU A 34 1.85 -8.37 -23.05
C LEU A 34 1.46 -8.30 -21.58
N ILE A 35 1.64 -9.41 -20.86
CA ILE A 35 1.51 -9.42 -19.41
C ILE A 35 2.77 -10.06 -18.83
N THR A 36 3.42 -9.36 -17.89
CA THR A 36 4.56 -9.93 -17.15
C THR A 36 4.24 -9.97 -15.65
N GLY A 37 4.76 -10.97 -14.96
CA GLY A 37 4.53 -11.09 -13.53
C GLY A 37 5.60 -11.90 -12.81
N THR A 38 5.63 -11.76 -11.48
CA THR A 38 6.50 -12.54 -10.60
C THR A 38 5.65 -13.22 -9.54
N SER A 39 5.94 -14.48 -9.20
CA SER A 39 5.23 -15.20 -8.13
C SER A 39 3.70 -15.23 -8.37
N VAL A 40 2.88 -14.80 -7.41
CA VAL A 40 1.42 -14.67 -7.62
C VAL A 40 1.07 -13.79 -8.82
N GLY A 41 1.89 -12.77 -9.12
CA GLY A 41 1.70 -11.95 -10.32
C GLY A 41 1.84 -12.77 -11.62
N ALA A 42 2.68 -13.81 -11.66
CA ALA A 42 2.77 -14.72 -12.79
C ALA A 42 1.53 -15.63 -12.89
N LEU A 43 0.96 -16.06 -11.77
CA LEU A 43 -0.28 -16.85 -11.74
C LEU A 43 -1.48 -16.02 -12.22
N ASN A 44 -1.60 -14.77 -11.72
CA ASN A 44 -2.62 -13.85 -12.20
C ASN A 44 -2.44 -13.54 -13.71
N ALA A 45 -1.19 -13.32 -14.15
CA ALA A 45 -0.86 -13.07 -15.55
C ALA A 45 -1.32 -14.22 -16.47
N VAL A 46 -1.09 -15.47 -16.08
CA VAL A 46 -1.53 -16.65 -16.87
C VAL A 46 -3.04 -16.67 -17.05
N MET A 47 -3.80 -16.44 -15.97
CA MET A 47 -5.27 -16.42 -16.06
C MET A 47 -5.78 -15.30 -16.96
N LEU A 48 -5.13 -14.14 -16.92
CA LEU A 48 -5.47 -13.02 -17.82
C LEU A 48 -5.10 -13.28 -19.28
N VAL A 49 -3.94 -13.89 -19.54
CA VAL A 49 -3.55 -14.32 -20.89
C VAL A 49 -4.56 -15.31 -21.45
N GLN A 50 -5.13 -16.16 -20.62
CA GLN A 50 -6.19 -17.11 -20.99
C GLN A 50 -7.58 -16.47 -21.13
N HIS A 51 -7.71 -15.15 -20.88
CA HIS A 51 -8.99 -14.45 -20.81
C HIS A 51 -9.95 -14.99 -19.73
N ASP A 52 -9.39 -15.46 -18.62
CA ASP A 52 -10.11 -16.15 -17.55
C ASP A 52 -10.09 -15.36 -16.22
N PHE A 53 -10.52 -14.11 -16.29
CA PHE A 53 -10.58 -13.21 -15.12
C PHE A 53 -11.53 -13.74 -14.04
N ASP A 54 -12.64 -14.34 -14.43
CA ASP A 54 -13.65 -14.84 -13.49
C ASP A 54 -13.09 -16.00 -12.65
N SER A 55 -12.29 -16.88 -13.25
CA SER A 55 -11.56 -17.93 -12.52
C SER A 55 -10.51 -17.37 -11.55
N MET A 56 -9.91 -16.22 -11.88
CA MET A 56 -8.99 -15.54 -10.95
C MET A 56 -9.75 -15.05 -9.70
N ILE A 57 -10.92 -14.47 -9.85
CA ILE A 57 -11.76 -14.07 -8.72
C ILE A 57 -12.21 -15.29 -7.91
N GLU A 58 -12.72 -16.36 -8.59
CA GLU A 58 -13.10 -17.63 -7.94
C GLU A 58 -11.95 -18.22 -7.12
N MET A 59 -10.71 -18.16 -7.64
CA MET A 59 -9.54 -18.63 -6.92
C MET A 59 -9.37 -17.92 -5.58
N TYR A 60 -9.44 -16.60 -5.56
CA TYR A 60 -9.29 -15.83 -4.34
C TYR A 60 -10.45 -15.95 -3.37
N GLU A 61 -11.68 -16.10 -3.87
CA GLU A 61 -12.87 -16.31 -3.03
C GLU A 61 -12.86 -17.67 -2.31
N ASN A 62 -12.18 -18.67 -2.88
CA ASN A 62 -12.13 -20.02 -2.34
C ASN A 62 -10.75 -20.40 -1.79
N ILE A 63 -9.81 -19.47 -1.76
CA ILE A 63 -8.44 -19.77 -1.35
C ILE A 63 -8.36 -20.09 0.14
N ALA A 64 -7.65 -21.16 0.48
CA ALA A 64 -7.47 -21.61 1.87
C ALA A 64 -6.05 -22.16 2.08
N PRO A 65 -5.52 -22.16 3.33
CA PRO A 65 -4.16 -22.58 3.62
C PRO A 65 -3.81 -23.99 3.15
N ASP A 66 -4.74 -24.92 3.24
CA ASP A 66 -4.58 -26.32 2.86
C ASP A 66 -4.47 -26.54 1.34
N GLN A 67 -4.84 -25.53 0.54
CA GLN A 67 -4.62 -25.51 -0.92
C GLN A 67 -3.17 -25.14 -1.31
N PHE A 68 -2.34 -24.72 -0.36
CA PHE A 68 -0.94 -24.40 -0.60
C PHE A 68 -0.01 -25.46 -0.04
N ILE A 69 -0.18 -25.81 1.22
CA ILE A 69 0.70 -26.74 1.93
C ILE A 69 -0.16 -27.71 2.75
N ARG A 70 -0.01 -28.99 2.48
CA ARG A 70 -0.75 -30.01 3.22
C ARG A 70 -0.35 -30.04 4.69
N GLY A 71 -1.34 -29.97 5.57
CA GLY A 71 -1.14 -29.99 7.01
C GLY A 71 -0.60 -28.69 7.61
N PHE A 72 -0.56 -27.63 6.84
CA PHE A 72 -0.22 -26.31 7.34
C PHE A 72 -1.42 -25.70 8.07
N VAL A 73 -1.24 -25.41 9.37
CA VAL A 73 -2.21 -24.67 10.18
C VAL A 73 -1.55 -23.35 10.59
N PRO A 74 -1.84 -22.26 9.94
CA PRO A 74 -1.32 -20.97 10.35
C PRO A 74 -2.09 -20.48 11.59
N SER A 75 -1.53 -20.70 12.76
CA SER A 75 -1.88 -19.90 13.92
C SER A 75 -0.80 -18.86 14.13
N ASP A 76 -0.83 -17.72 13.49
CA ASP A 76 0.10 -16.59 13.68
C ASP A 76 1.43 -16.56 12.89
N MET A 77 1.52 -17.15 11.72
CA MET A 77 2.74 -17.01 10.90
C MET A 77 2.70 -15.76 10.00
N SER A 78 2.76 -14.56 10.59
CA SER A 78 3.20 -13.40 9.81
C SER A 78 4.70 -13.55 9.54
N ILE A 79 5.16 -13.29 8.30
CA ILE A 79 6.60 -13.26 7.98
C ILE A 79 7.32 -12.18 8.79
N ALA A 80 6.64 -11.12 9.20
CA ALA A 80 7.19 -10.19 10.17
C ALA A 80 7.54 -10.89 11.49
N ASN A 81 6.75 -11.86 11.95
CA ASN A 81 7.07 -12.69 13.11
C ASN A 81 8.17 -13.72 12.78
N LEU A 82 8.16 -14.34 11.61
CA LEU A 82 9.24 -15.22 11.15
C LEU A 82 10.58 -14.49 11.00
N ILE A 83 10.58 -13.23 10.58
CA ILE A 83 11.80 -12.42 10.47
C ILE A 83 12.20 -11.85 11.83
N ARG A 84 11.25 -11.45 12.68
CA ARG A 84 11.51 -10.90 14.01
C ARG A 84 11.96 -11.96 15.01
N GLU A 85 11.46 -13.18 14.90
CA GLU A 85 11.81 -14.34 15.74
C GLU A 85 12.82 -15.27 15.04
N ARG A 86 13.56 -14.73 14.09
CA ARG A 86 14.50 -15.43 13.20
C ARG A 86 15.46 -16.35 13.94
N ASP A 87 15.91 -15.97 15.14
CA ASP A 87 16.93 -16.71 15.88
C ASP A 87 16.34 -17.89 16.70
N GLU A 88 15.06 -17.83 17.07
CA GLU A 88 14.39 -18.89 17.83
C GLU A 88 13.55 -19.84 16.94
N PHE A 89 12.98 -19.32 15.87
CA PHE A 89 12.03 -20.06 15.04
C PHE A 89 12.71 -20.88 13.92
N ILE A 90 13.83 -20.41 13.37
CA ILE A 90 14.56 -21.11 12.30
C ILE A 90 14.96 -22.53 12.69
N PRO A 91 15.45 -22.85 13.91
CA PRO A 91 15.76 -24.22 14.26
C PRO A 91 14.53 -25.14 14.26
N SER A 92 13.42 -24.70 14.85
CA SER A 92 12.18 -25.46 14.93
C SER A 92 11.52 -25.65 13.56
N PHE A 93 11.54 -24.61 12.73
CA PHE A 93 11.04 -24.66 11.35
C PHE A 93 11.95 -25.54 10.45
N ARG A 94 13.28 -25.43 10.57
CA ARG A 94 14.22 -26.34 9.89
C ARG A 94 14.03 -27.79 10.31
N GLN A 95 13.80 -28.04 11.59
CA GLN A 95 13.54 -29.38 12.09
C GLN A 95 12.21 -29.92 11.57
N TRP A 96 11.18 -29.08 11.47
CA TRP A 96 9.90 -29.44 10.87
C TRP A 96 10.05 -29.73 9.37
N LEU A 97 10.76 -28.89 8.62
CA LEU A 97 11.10 -29.11 7.21
C LEU A 97 11.88 -30.43 6.98
N GLN A 98 12.84 -30.73 7.88
CA GLN A 98 13.65 -31.95 7.79
C GLN A 98 12.90 -33.23 8.18
N SER A 99 11.91 -33.11 9.07
CA SER A 99 11.18 -34.26 9.59
C SER A 99 9.95 -34.64 8.79
N HIS A 100 9.29 -33.70 8.10
CA HIS A 100 8.02 -33.93 7.42
C HIS A 100 8.05 -33.64 5.92
N GLY A 101 9.05 -32.85 5.42
CA GLY A 101 9.02 -32.27 4.08
C GLY A 101 7.83 -31.30 3.90
N VAL A 102 7.97 -30.30 3.06
CA VAL A 102 6.83 -29.44 2.69
C VAL A 102 6.11 -30.10 1.52
N ASP A 103 4.90 -30.61 1.77
CA ASP A 103 4.04 -31.17 0.71
C ASP A 103 3.25 -30.02 0.05
N ILE A 104 3.74 -29.55 -1.11
CA ILE A 104 3.11 -28.52 -1.94
C ILE A 104 2.20 -29.10 -3.03
N ALA A 105 1.89 -30.40 -3.00
CA ALA A 105 0.99 -31.01 -3.98
C ALA A 105 -0.36 -30.25 -4.11
N PRO A 106 -0.95 -29.69 -3.03
CA PRO A 106 -2.15 -28.86 -3.18
C PRO A 106 -1.91 -27.62 -4.04
N PHE A 107 -0.78 -26.92 -3.86
CA PHE A 107 -0.42 -25.76 -4.69
C PHE A 107 -0.19 -26.16 -6.16
N GLU A 108 0.49 -27.30 -6.40
CA GLU A 108 0.66 -27.82 -7.75
C GLU A 108 -0.67 -28.19 -8.42
N GLN A 109 -1.64 -28.73 -7.66
CA GLN A 109 -3.00 -29.00 -8.13
C GLN A 109 -3.78 -27.71 -8.42
N MET A 110 -3.57 -26.66 -7.63
CA MET A 110 -4.16 -25.36 -7.88
C MET A 110 -3.61 -24.77 -9.19
N VAL A 111 -2.30 -24.86 -9.43
CA VAL A 111 -1.71 -24.43 -10.72
C VAL A 111 -2.28 -25.25 -11.87
N ASP A 112 -2.43 -26.57 -11.72
CA ASP A 112 -3.06 -27.43 -12.74
C ASP A 112 -4.51 -27.05 -13.03
N LYS A 113 -5.26 -26.64 -12.02
CA LYS A 113 -6.67 -26.20 -12.18
C LYS A 113 -6.78 -24.92 -13.01
N TYR A 114 -5.89 -23.94 -12.77
CA TYR A 114 -6.01 -22.60 -13.34
C TYR A 114 -5.11 -22.37 -14.57
N TYR A 115 -4.10 -23.19 -14.83
CA TYR A 115 -3.28 -23.13 -16.02
C TYR A 115 -3.78 -24.08 -17.11
N ASN A 116 -4.36 -23.55 -18.17
CA ASN A 116 -4.80 -24.29 -19.35
C ASN A 116 -3.88 -23.97 -20.54
N PRO A 117 -2.94 -24.86 -20.91
CA PRO A 117 -2.00 -24.61 -22.01
C PRO A 117 -2.68 -24.29 -23.35
N GLU A 118 -3.81 -24.97 -23.66
CA GLU A 118 -4.50 -24.72 -24.94
C GLU A 118 -5.03 -23.29 -25.04
N LYS A 119 -5.73 -22.78 -24.00
CA LYS A 119 -6.19 -21.39 -23.94
C LYS A 119 -5.00 -20.43 -23.94
N PHE A 120 -3.97 -20.73 -23.14
CA PHE A 120 -2.78 -19.90 -22.98
C PHE A 120 -2.05 -19.66 -24.30
N PHE A 121 -1.77 -20.74 -25.06
CA PHE A 121 -1.08 -20.62 -26.35
C PHE A 121 -1.97 -20.15 -27.49
N ALA A 122 -3.28 -20.29 -27.39
CA ALA A 122 -4.23 -19.74 -28.37
C ALA A 122 -4.39 -18.22 -28.26
N SER A 123 -4.05 -17.64 -27.12
CA SER A 123 -4.15 -16.18 -26.88
C SER A 123 -3.11 -15.41 -27.69
N GLU A 124 -3.50 -14.24 -28.20
CA GLU A 124 -2.59 -13.29 -28.87
C GLU A 124 -1.76 -12.47 -27.84
N ILE A 125 -2.15 -12.50 -26.56
CA ILE A 125 -1.41 -11.80 -25.50
C ILE A 125 -0.10 -12.54 -25.25
N ASP A 126 1.00 -11.78 -25.30
CA ASP A 126 2.33 -12.29 -24.94
C ASP A 126 2.50 -12.41 -23.43
N PHE A 127 3.44 -13.22 -22.98
CA PHE A 127 3.64 -13.53 -21.56
C PHE A 127 5.11 -13.54 -21.18
N GLY A 128 5.39 -13.09 -19.94
CA GLY A 128 6.68 -13.24 -19.31
C GLY A 128 6.56 -13.43 -17.79
N CYS A 129 7.38 -14.31 -17.21
CA CYS A 129 7.55 -14.33 -15.76
C CYS A 129 9.02 -14.46 -15.38
N ILE A 130 9.33 -14.19 -14.11
CA ILE A 130 10.69 -14.29 -13.58
C ILE A 130 10.75 -15.44 -12.57
N ALA A 131 11.77 -16.27 -12.70
CA ALA A 131 12.28 -17.16 -11.67
C ALA A 131 13.73 -16.81 -11.38
N ALA A 132 14.28 -17.25 -10.26
CA ALA A 132 15.70 -17.06 -9.94
C ALA A 132 16.38 -18.40 -9.67
N THR A 133 17.65 -18.55 -10.08
CA THR A 133 18.43 -19.75 -9.74
C THR A 133 18.64 -19.81 -8.22
N ALA A 134 18.45 -20.98 -7.62
CA ALA A 134 18.58 -21.15 -6.16
C ALA A 134 20.00 -20.87 -5.66
N LYS A 135 21.01 -21.13 -6.48
CA LYS A 135 22.43 -20.99 -6.08
C LYS A 135 22.91 -19.56 -6.00
N ASN A 136 22.61 -18.73 -7.02
CA ASN A 136 23.19 -17.40 -7.19
C ASN A 136 22.11 -16.31 -7.26
N HIS A 137 20.84 -16.67 -7.23
CA HIS A 137 19.68 -15.76 -7.45
C HIS A 137 19.79 -15.00 -8.80
N GLU A 138 20.39 -15.65 -9.81
CA GLU A 138 20.42 -15.10 -11.16
C GLU A 138 19.04 -15.20 -11.81
N PRO A 139 18.55 -14.13 -12.47
CA PRO A 139 17.24 -14.12 -13.06
C PRO A 139 17.13 -15.05 -14.26
N VAL A 140 16.00 -15.73 -14.36
CA VAL A 140 15.56 -16.41 -15.56
C VAL A 140 14.30 -15.70 -16.06
N TYR A 141 14.42 -15.10 -17.24
CA TYR A 141 13.35 -14.38 -17.92
C TYR A 141 12.55 -15.38 -18.76
N VAL A 142 11.54 -15.96 -18.16
CA VAL A 142 10.71 -16.98 -18.79
C VAL A 142 9.73 -16.33 -19.77
N THR A 143 9.88 -16.62 -21.06
CA THR A 143 8.99 -16.12 -22.12
C THR A 143 7.88 -17.13 -22.42
N LYS A 144 6.84 -16.70 -23.15
CA LYS A 144 5.75 -17.58 -23.59
C LYS A 144 6.23 -18.81 -24.35
N ASP A 145 7.30 -18.68 -25.14
CA ASP A 145 7.90 -19.80 -25.85
C ASP A 145 8.51 -20.87 -24.93
N MET A 146 9.18 -20.46 -23.86
CA MET A 146 9.75 -21.37 -22.86
C MET A 146 8.68 -22.16 -22.10
N MET A 147 7.46 -21.62 -22.02
CA MET A 147 6.33 -22.29 -21.36
C MET A 147 5.83 -23.54 -22.13
N LYS A 148 6.27 -23.75 -23.37
CA LYS A 148 5.83 -24.89 -24.18
C LYS A 148 6.25 -26.25 -23.63
N GLU A 149 7.43 -26.34 -23.02
CA GLU A 149 7.98 -27.58 -22.51
C GLU A 149 7.72 -27.75 -21.01
N HIS A 150 7.85 -26.70 -20.20
CA HIS A 150 7.78 -26.73 -18.74
C HIS A 150 6.85 -25.67 -18.16
N GLY A 151 5.71 -25.37 -18.82
CA GLY A 151 4.87 -24.23 -18.46
C GLY A 151 4.44 -24.20 -16.99
N LYS A 152 3.89 -25.33 -16.48
CA LYS A 152 3.53 -25.48 -15.08
C LYS A 152 4.73 -25.32 -14.14
N ASP A 153 5.86 -25.95 -14.49
CA ASP A 153 7.05 -25.94 -13.65
C ASP A 153 7.63 -24.52 -13.52
N TRP A 154 7.60 -23.73 -14.60
CA TRP A 154 8.03 -22.33 -14.55
C TRP A 154 7.12 -21.46 -13.67
N LEU A 155 5.81 -21.70 -13.66
CA LEU A 155 4.89 -20.99 -12.76
C LEU A 155 5.17 -21.34 -11.30
N ILE A 156 5.39 -22.63 -11.01
CA ILE A 156 5.77 -23.09 -9.66
C ILE A 156 7.13 -22.52 -9.27
N ALA A 157 8.11 -22.51 -10.17
CA ALA A 157 9.45 -21.95 -9.92
C ALA A 157 9.36 -20.45 -9.60
N SER A 158 8.57 -19.69 -10.39
CA SER A 158 8.34 -18.26 -10.15
C SER A 158 7.71 -17.97 -8.79
N ALA A 159 6.96 -18.92 -8.21
CA ALA A 159 6.28 -18.80 -6.92
C ALA A 159 6.92 -19.63 -5.79
N ALA A 160 8.12 -20.20 -6.01
CA ALA A 160 8.84 -21.03 -5.04
C ALA A 160 9.53 -20.18 -3.95
N ALA A 161 8.75 -19.52 -3.07
CA ALA A 161 9.21 -18.65 -1.99
C ALA A 161 9.93 -19.45 -0.89
N TYR A 162 11.16 -19.86 -1.16
CA TYR A 162 12.00 -20.60 -0.21
C TYR A 162 12.28 -19.77 1.05
N PRO A 163 12.30 -20.33 2.28
CA PRO A 163 12.14 -21.76 2.62
C PRO A 163 10.70 -22.22 2.83
N VAL A 164 9.70 -21.36 2.68
CA VAL A 164 8.28 -21.71 2.90
C VAL A 164 7.81 -22.72 1.85
N PHE A 165 8.17 -22.47 0.59
CA PHE A 165 8.00 -23.41 -0.50
C PHE A 165 9.35 -24.05 -0.87
N PRO A 166 9.40 -25.34 -1.24
CA PRO A 166 10.62 -25.96 -1.72
C PRO A 166 11.09 -25.33 -3.03
N GLN A 167 12.39 -25.45 -3.28
CA GLN A 167 12.97 -25.11 -4.58
C GLN A 167 12.35 -26.01 -5.67
N LYS A 168 12.13 -25.46 -6.86
CA LYS A 168 11.63 -26.21 -8.00
C LYS A 168 12.79 -26.63 -8.90
N GLU A 169 12.95 -27.90 -9.13
CA GLU A 169 13.92 -28.42 -10.10
C GLU A 169 13.31 -28.46 -11.50
N ILE A 170 14.01 -27.91 -12.50
CA ILE A 170 13.71 -28.00 -13.92
C ILE A 170 15.01 -28.34 -14.64
N GLU A 171 15.05 -29.48 -15.35
CA GLU A 171 16.23 -29.95 -16.10
C GLU A 171 17.55 -30.00 -15.28
N GLY A 172 17.45 -30.39 -14.00
CA GLY A 172 18.60 -30.53 -13.11
C GLY A 172 19.12 -29.21 -12.53
N VAL A 173 18.39 -28.10 -12.72
CA VAL A 173 18.68 -26.80 -12.11
C VAL A 173 17.57 -26.48 -11.11
N GLU A 174 17.97 -26.06 -9.91
CA GLU A 174 17.05 -25.63 -8.85
C GLU A 174 16.74 -24.15 -8.95
N TYR A 175 15.45 -23.80 -8.85
CA TYR A 175 14.93 -22.45 -8.92
C TYR A 175 14.15 -22.07 -7.66
N VAL A 176 14.15 -20.78 -7.37
CA VAL A 176 13.37 -20.12 -6.33
C VAL A 176 12.54 -18.98 -6.93
N ASP A 177 11.64 -18.42 -6.12
CA ASP A 177 10.76 -17.31 -6.48
C ASP A 177 11.53 -16.17 -7.17
N GLY A 178 10.95 -15.65 -8.24
CA GLY A 178 11.52 -14.53 -8.99
C GLY A 178 11.70 -13.26 -8.17
N GLY A 179 10.94 -13.11 -7.08
CA GLY A 179 11.05 -12.00 -6.13
C GLY A 179 12.41 -11.90 -5.42
N TYR A 180 13.23 -12.95 -5.44
CA TYR A 180 14.62 -12.88 -4.99
C TYR A 180 15.49 -12.02 -5.90
N PHE A 181 15.09 -11.79 -7.13
CA PHE A 181 15.79 -10.92 -8.08
C PHE A 181 14.98 -9.67 -8.39
N ASP A 182 13.78 -9.82 -8.96
CA ASP A 182 12.90 -8.71 -9.34
C ASP A 182 11.44 -9.09 -9.08
N ASN A 183 10.88 -8.47 -8.06
CA ASN A 183 9.50 -8.74 -7.64
C ASN A 183 8.46 -8.05 -8.53
N MET A 184 8.88 -7.11 -9.39
CA MET A 184 8.01 -6.34 -10.26
C MET A 184 8.65 -6.11 -11.62
N PRO A 185 8.43 -7.02 -12.59
CA PRO A 185 9.24 -7.15 -13.80
C PRO A 185 8.93 -6.11 -14.89
N VAL A 186 9.02 -4.80 -14.53
CA VAL A 186 8.84 -3.68 -15.48
C VAL A 186 9.91 -3.70 -16.55
N ASP A 187 11.19 -3.86 -16.14
CA ASP A 187 12.32 -3.92 -17.08
C ASP A 187 12.19 -5.09 -18.07
N PHE A 188 11.62 -6.20 -17.61
CA PHE A 188 11.39 -7.34 -18.49
C PHE A 188 10.29 -7.02 -19.52
N ALA A 189 9.20 -6.38 -19.14
CA ALA A 189 8.17 -5.93 -20.09
C ALA A 189 8.75 -4.95 -21.13
N LEU A 190 9.60 -4.00 -20.71
CA LEU A 190 10.28 -3.08 -21.62
C LEU A 190 11.23 -3.80 -22.58
N ARG A 191 11.98 -4.81 -22.12
CA ARG A 191 12.83 -5.65 -22.99
C ARG A 191 12.04 -6.46 -24.00
N LEU A 192 10.80 -6.84 -23.67
CA LEU A 192 9.86 -7.51 -24.58
C LEU A 192 9.17 -6.53 -25.53
N GLY A 193 9.54 -5.26 -25.49
CA GLY A 193 9.10 -4.22 -26.41
C GLY A 193 7.84 -3.48 -25.99
N ALA A 194 7.50 -3.45 -24.71
CA ALA A 194 6.43 -2.61 -24.20
C ALA A 194 6.74 -1.13 -24.43
N GLU A 195 5.78 -0.38 -24.95
CA GLU A 195 5.83 1.06 -25.19
C GLU A 195 4.98 1.84 -24.19
N GLU A 196 3.96 1.18 -23.62
CA GLU A 196 3.12 1.64 -22.52
C GLU A 196 3.03 0.54 -21.47
N VAL A 197 3.11 0.90 -20.21
CA VAL A 197 3.10 -0.05 -19.08
C VAL A 197 2.07 0.38 -18.03
N ILE A 198 1.24 -0.56 -17.62
CA ILE A 198 0.44 -0.46 -16.40
C ILE A 198 1.09 -1.40 -15.39
N ALA A 199 1.59 -0.86 -14.31
CA ALA A 199 2.35 -1.60 -13.30
C ALA A 199 1.54 -1.63 -11.99
N VAL A 200 1.25 -2.84 -11.46
CA VAL A 200 0.48 -3.02 -10.22
C VAL A 200 1.37 -3.63 -9.15
N ASP A 201 1.83 -2.79 -8.23
CA ASP A 201 2.64 -3.17 -7.07
C ASP A 201 1.75 -3.63 -5.90
N LEU A 202 2.37 -4.32 -4.93
CA LEU A 202 1.71 -4.84 -3.73
C LEU A 202 2.34 -4.28 -2.44
N THR A 203 3.11 -3.20 -2.55
CA THR A 203 3.80 -2.55 -1.43
C THR A 203 3.55 -1.06 -1.42
N VAL A 204 3.38 -0.48 -0.22
CA VAL A 204 3.19 0.96 -0.02
C VAL A 204 4.37 1.74 -0.57
N ILE A 205 5.60 1.27 -0.30
CA ILE A 205 6.81 1.86 -0.87
C ILE A 205 7.04 1.24 -2.23
N PRO A 206 6.92 2.01 -3.33
CA PRO A 206 7.12 1.49 -4.68
C PRO A 206 8.46 0.80 -4.85
N LYS A 207 8.46 -0.40 -5.42
CA LYS A 207 9.69 -1.18 -5.68
C LYS A 207 10.59 -0.50 -6.69
N HIS A 208 9.99 0.22 -7.63
CA HIS A 208 10.69 0.90 -8.70
C HIS A 208 10.31 2.39 -8.75
N PRO A 209 10.71 3.22 -7.77
CA PRO A 209 10.32 4.62 -7.68
C PRO A 209 10.75 5.45 -8.89
N GLN A 210 11.77 5.00 -9.65
CA GLN A 210 12.22 5.64 -10.89
C GLN A 210 11.18 5.60 -12.02
N TYR A 211 10.10 4.83 -11.87
CA TYR A 211 9.04 4.72 -12.87
C TYR A 211 7.80 5.56 -12.54
N LEU A 212 7.67 6.09 -11.33
CA LEU A 212 6.51 6.88 -10.90
C LEU A 212 6.26 8.11 -11.80
N ASP A 213 7.31 8.79 -12.22
CA ASP A 213 7.22 10.03 -13.01
C ASP A 213 7.35 9.80 -14.53
N ARG A 214 7.33 8.55 -15.00
CA ARG A 214 7.43 8.27 -16.44
C ARG A 214 6.06 8.26 -17.08
N TYR A 215 5.81 9.20 -18.02
CA TYR A 215 4.53 9.37 -18.72
C TYR A 215 4.01 8.11 -19.41
N MET A 216 4.91 7.16 -19.78
CA MET A 216 4.56 5.88 -20.40
C MET A 216 4.22 4.78 -19.39
N ILE A 217 4.37 5.03 -18.09
CA ILE A 217 4.15 4.05 -17.03
C ILE A 217 3.08 4.58 -16.07
N ARG A 218 1.96 3.88 -15.98
CA ARG A 218 0.96 4.08 -14.93
C ARG A 218 1.29 3.12 -13.79
N TYR A 219 1.72 3.68 -12.66
CA TYR A 219 2.14 2.91 -11.51
C TYR A 219 1.03 2.92 -10.47
N ILE A 220 0.47 1.76 -10.17
CA ILE A 220 -0.60 1.53 -9.21
C ILE A 220 0.00 0.80 -8.01
N HIS A 221 -0.17 1.34 -6.81
CA HIS A 221 0.31 0.72 -5.57
C HIS A 221 -0.61 1.06 -4.41
N PRO A 222 -0.65 0.22 -3.35
CA PRO A 222 -1.47 0.51 -2.18
C PRO A 222 -0.90 1.70 -1.39
N HIS A 223 -1.78 2.51 -0.81
CA HIS A 223 -1.43 3.63 0.06
C HIS A 223 -1.54 3.28 1.55
N GLU A 224 -1.90 2.04 1.87
CA GLU A 224 -1.82 1.46 3.21
C GLU A 224 -1.24 0.05 3.16
N GLU A 225 -0.67 -0.42 4.27
CA GLU A 225 -0.06 -1.75 4.33
C GLU A 225 -1.12 -2.84 4.12
N LEU A 226 -0.88 -3.68 3.13
CA LEU A 226 -1.66 -4.89 2.94
C LEU A 226 -1.26 -5.91 4.01
N PHE A 227 -2.11 -6.90 4.19
CA PHE A 227 -1.88 -8.01 5.11
C PHE A 227 -0.64 -8.87 4.73
N SER A 228 -0.29 -9.86 5.57
CA SER A 228 0.85 -10.76 5.32
C SER A 228 0.66 -11.59 4.04
N PHE A 229 1.74 -11.91 3.33
CA PHE A 229 1.70 -12.54 2.00
C PHE A 229 1.08 -13.98 1.99
N LEU A 230 0.94 -14.62 3.14
CA LEU A 230 0.23 -15.89 3.33
C LEU A 230 -0.88 -15.75 4.41
N ASP A 231 -1.53 -14.63 4.46
CA ASP A 231 -2.73 -14.43 5.25
C ASP A 231 -3.96 -14.80 4.38
N PHE A 232 -4.83 -15.65 4.91
CA PHE A 232 -6.02 -16.17 4.23
C PHE A 232 -7.32 -15.61 4.82
N ASP A 233 -7.23 -14.49 5.52
CA ASP A 233 -8.40 -13.79 6.05
C ASP A 233 -9.19 -13.15 4.90
N HIS A 234 -10.38 -13.67 4.65
CA HIS A 234 -11.23 -13.24 3.54
C HIS A 234 -11.70 -11.78 3.68
N GLU A 235 -11.85 -11.25 4.90
CA GLU A 235 -12.23 -9.84 5.09
C GLU A 235 -11.06 -8.92 4.69
N LYS A 236 -9.84 -9.24 5.09
CA LYS A 236 -8.65 -8.51 4.66
C LYS A 236 -8.43 -8.60 3.15
N MET A 237 -8.70 -9.76 2.57
CA MET A 237 -8.61 -9.98 1.13
C MET A 237 -9.66 -9.16 0.38
N ARG A 238 -10.91 -9.14 0.86
CA ARG A 238 -11.98 -8.30 0.32
C ARG A 238 -11.60 -6.83 0.39
N HIS A 239 -11.08 -6.39 1.53
CA HIS A 239 -10.56 -5.04 1.73
C HIS A 239 -9.49 -4.68 0.69
N ALA A 240 -8.47 -5.52 0.54
CA ALA A 240 -7.40 -5.28 -0.43
C ALA A 240 -7.90 -5.21 -1.89
N ARG A 241 -8.91 -6.02 -2.26
CA ARG A 241 -9.53 -5.92 -3.59
C ARG A 241 -10.18 -4.55 -3.81
N ILE A 242 -10.90 -4.03 -2.81
CA ILE A 242 -11.53 -2.70 -2.88
C ILE A 242 -10.46 -1.61 -3.00
N LEU A 243 -9.37 -1.71 -2.22
CA LEU A 243 -8.25 -0.77 -2.32
C LEU A 243 -7.63 -0.79 -3.73
N GLY A 244 -7.38 -1.98 -4.30
CA GLY A 244 -6.82 -2.11 -5.65
C GLY A 244 -7.69 -1.45 -6.72
N TYR A 245 -9.02 -1.58 -6.61
CA TYR A 245 -9.97 -0.89 -7.46
C TYR A 245 -9.90 0.64 -7.27
N ASN A 246 -9.99 1.10 -6.02
CA ASN A 246 -9.99 2.52 -5.68
C ASN A 246 -8.68 3.22 -6.10
N ASP A 247 -7.52 2.62 -5.83
CA ASP A 247 -6.21 3.16 -6.18
C ASP A 247 -6.05 3.26 -7.70
N THR A 248 -6.53 2.27 -8.43
CA THR A 248 -6.56 2.33 -9.90
C THR A 248 -7.42 3.47 -10.39
N MET A 249 -8.63 3.64 -9.85
CA MET A 249 -9.51 4.75 -10.20
C MET A 249 -8.89 6.12 -9.89
N LYS A 250 -8.09 6.24 -8.82
CA LYS A 250 -7.32 7.46 -8.49
C LYS A 250 -6.23 7.72 -9.54
N VAL A 251 -5.43 6.71 -9.91
CA VAL A 251 -4.37 6.84 -10.94
C VAL A 251 -4.94 7.28 -12.29
N TYR A 252 -6.19 6.90 -12.59
CA TYR A 252 -6.89 7.32 -13.83
C TYR A 252 -7.73 8.58 -13.64
N GLY A 253 -7.63 9.28 -12.51
CA GLY A 253 -8.32 10.55 -12.25
C GLY A 253 -9.85 10.44 -12.18
N ARG A 254 -10.37 9.23 -11.94
CA ARG A 254 -11.81 9.01 -11.70
C ARG A 254 -12.18 9.26 -10.25
N TYR A 255 -11.24 9.07 -9.35
CA TYR A 255 -11.33 9.41 -7.94
C TYR A 255 -10.16 10.32 -7.56
N ALA A 256 -10.26 10.94 -6.41
CA ALA A 256 -9.22 11.77 -5.81
C ALA A 256 -8.75 11.18 -4.47
N GLY A 257 -7.63 11.66 -3.94
CA GLY A 257 -7.10 11.24 -2.64
C GLY A 257 -5.79 10.48 -2.73
N GLU A 258 -5.20 10.24 -1.57
CA GLU A 258 -4.01 9.39 -1.40
C GLU A 258 -4.44 8.07 -0.72
N LYS A 259 -4.43 7.96 0.61
CA LYS A 259 -4.90 6.77 1.34
C LYS A 259 -6.42 6.60 1.20
N TYR A 260 -7.19 7.61 1.65
CA TYR A 260 -8.64 7.61 1.48
C TYR A 260 -9.05 8.02 0.08
N THR A 261 -10.22 7.56 -0.34
CA THR A 261 -10.74 7.75 -1.69
C THR A 261 -11.90 8.72 -1.67
N PHE A 262 -11.87 9.69 -2.58
CA PHE A 262 -12.90 10.74 -2.68
C PHE A 262 -13.50 10.78 -4.08
N GLU A 263 -14.81 11.15 -4.13
CA GLU A 263 -15.44 11.56 -5.38
C GLU A 263 -14.66 12.71 -6.02
N PRO A 264 -14.59 12.81 -7.36
CA PRO A 264 -13.96 13.95 -8.01
C PRO A 264 -14.62 15.26 -7.58
N PHE A 265 -13.83 16.24 -7.20
CA PHE A 265 -14.34 17.55 -6.80
C PHE A 265 -13.45 18.67 -7.36
N GLN A 266 -14.07 19.83 -7.63
CA GLN A 266 -13.37 21.02 -8.11
C GLN A 266 -13.16 21.98 -6.94
N LEU A 267 -12.05 21.83 -6.24
CA LEU A 267 -11.73 22.63 -5.07
C LEU A 267 -10.27 23.13 -5.06
N ASP A 268 -9.74 23.48 -6.24
CA ASP A 268 -8.34 23.95 -6.37
C ASP A 268 -8.01 25.10 -5.40
N HIS A 269 -8.99 25.98 -5.10
CA HIS A 269 -8.80 27.05 -4.15
C HIS A 269 -8.61 26.55 -2.69
N TYR A 270 -9.18 25.39 -2.30
CA TYR A 270 -8.96 24.81 -0.98
C TYR A 270 -7.54 24.25 -0.84
N PHE A 271 -7.01 23.63 -1.89
CA PHE A 271 -5.64 23.13 -1.89
C PHE A 271 -4.64 24.29 -1.68
N ASP A 272 -4.83 25.39 -2.40
CA ASP A 272 -4.01 26.57 -2.28
C ASP A 272 -4.12 27.22 -0.89
N GLU A 273 -5.31 27.28 -0.32
CA GLU A 273 -5.55 27.86 1.00
C GLU A 273 -4.87 27.03 2.10
N TRP A 274 -5.04 25.72 2.08
CA TRP A 274 -4.39 24.81 3.03
C TRP A 274 -2.87 24.85 2.90
N TYR A 275 -2.35 24.85 1.70
CA TYR A 275 -0.92 24.93 1.45
C TYR A 275 -0.33 26.28 1.94
N ARG A 276 -1.00 27.39 1.72
CA ARG A 276 -0.58 28.71 2.26
C ARG A 276 -0.58 28.72 3.79
N SER A 277 -1.60 28.16 4.42
CA SER A 277 -1.66 28.03 5.88
C SER A 277 -0.47 27.24 6.41
N LEU A 278 -0.13 26.11 5.78
CA LEU A 278 1.05 25.32 6.12
C LEU A 278 2.34 26.15 6.01
N MET A 279 2.55 26.84 4.90
CA MET A 279 3.76 27.64 4.68
C MET A 279 3.88 28.77 5.72
N MET A 280 2.76 29.36 6.10
CA MET A 280 2.74 30.34 7.19
C MET A 280 3.08 29.69 8.54
N LEU A 281 2.55 28.53 8.84
CA LEU A 281 2.86 27.77 10.05
C LEU A 281 4.35 27.37 10.09
N GLU A 282 4.91 26.84 9.03
CA GLU A 282 6.34 26.50 8.95
C GLU A 282 7.23 27.75 9.16
N THR A 283 6.80 28.91 8.66
CA THR A 283 7.49 30.17 8.92
C THR A 283 7.44 30.54 10.40
N ARG A 284 6.28 30.38 11.05
CA ARG A 284 6.13 30.62 12.52
C ARG A 284 7.02 29.66 13.33
N ILE A 285 7.09 28.38 12.93
CA ILE A 285 7.95 27.38 13.55
C ILE A 285 9.43 27.80 13.43
N LYS A 286 9.86 28.21 12.25
CA LYS A 286 11.24 28.70 12.03
C LYS A 286 11.59 29.91 12.91
N LEU A 287 10.67 30.84 13.07
CA LEU A 287 10.84 32.02 13.91
C LEU A 287 10.86 31.66 15.41
N ALA A 288 10.01 30.74 15.86
CA ALA A 288 9.89 30.34 17.25
C ALA A 288 11.11 29.54 17.75
N SER A 289 11.68 28.69 16.89
CA SER A 289 12.72 27.74 17.29
C SER A 289 14.15 28.31 17.31
N GLY A 290 14.39 29.55 16.93
CA GLY A 290 15.67 30.30 16.99
C GLY A 290 16.94 29.42 17.02
N VAL A 291 17.57 29.13 15.93
CA VAL A 291 18.90 28.43 15.82
C VAL A 291 18.92 26.89 15.75
N ASN A 292 19.39 26.35 14.81
CA ASN A 292 20.03 25.09 14.40
C ASN A 292 19.37 24.46 13.17
N GLU A 293 19.85 24.88 12.00
CA GLU A 293 19.29 24.45 10.70
C GLU A 293 19.37 22.95 10.40
N ARG A 294 20.24 22.20 11.08
CA ARG A 294 20.41 20.76 10.80
C ARG A 294 19.44 19.84 11.51
N MET A 295 18.88 20.21 12.65
CA MET A 295 17.84 19.42 13.35
C MET A 295 16.43 19.66 12.80
N ARG A 296 16.25 20.68 11.97
CA ARG A 296 14.94 21.20 11.56
C ARG A 296 14.39 20.61 10.27
N ALA A 297 15.23 20.10 9.37
CA ALA A 297 14.75 19.60 8.08
C ALA A 297 13.89 18.34 8.25
N ALA A 298 14.24 17.46 9.20
CA ALA A 298 13.50 16.22 9.46
C ALA A 298 12.19 16.42 10.26
N ASP A 299 12.09 17.53 11.02
CA ASP A 299 10.92 17.80 11.88
C ASP A 299 9.89 18.73 11.21
N MET A 300 10.19 19.27 10.03
CA MET A 300 9.25 20.12 9.32
C MET A 300 8.05 19.30 8.81
N ILE A 301 6.89 19.91 8.88
CA ILE A 301 5.61 19.29 8.50
C ILE A 301 5.69 18.76 7.06
N THR A 302 6.19 19.55 6.12
CA THR A 302 6.38 19.15 4.73
C THR A 302 7.26 17.91 4.59
N GLU A 303 8.39 17.82 5.31
CA GLU A 303 9.28 16.65 5.25
C GLU A 303 8.61 15.41 5.88
N ARG A 304 7.84 15.57 6.95
CA ARG A 304 7.07 14.48 7.55
C ARG A 304 6.04 13.93 6.57
N LEU A 305 5.30 14.79 5.88
CA LEU A 305 4.31 14.38 4.88
C LEU A 305 4.96 13.76 3.64
N LYS A 306 6.08 14.29 3.16
CA LYS A 306 6.85 13.65 2.08
C LYS A 306 7.30 12.24 2.45
N ASN A 307 7.80 12.06 3.68
CA ASN A 307 8.21 10.75 4.17
C ASN A 307 7.01 9.80 4.29
N GLN A 308 5.84 10.31 4.72
CA GLN A 308 4.61 9.53 4.80
C GLN A 308 4.13 9.06 3.42
N LEU A 309 4.19 9.93 2.41
CA LEU A 309 3.79 9.62 1.04
C LEU A 309 4.91 9.00 0.19
N HIS A 310 6.11 8.87 0.73
CA HIS A 310 7.30 8.38 0.02
C HIS A 310 7.62 9.15 -1.27
N VAL A 311 7.39 10.47 -1.27
CA VAL A 311 7.63 11.35 -2.41
C VAL A 311 8.80 12.32 -2.18
N SER A 312 9.50 12.69 -3.26
CA SER A 312 10.57 13.68 -3.21
C SER A 312 10.06 15.14 -3.20
N HIS A 313 8.90 15.35 -3.82
CA HIS A 313 8.22 16.64 -3.92
C HIS A 313 6.77 16.47 -3.51
N LEU A 314 6.23 17.42 -2.77
CA LEU A 314 4.85 17.44 -2.33
C LEU A 314 4.07 18.48 -3.14
N MET A 315 3.10 18.02 -3.93
CA MET A 315 2.17 18.91 -4.61
C MET A 315 1.12 19.45 -3.64
N THR A 316 0.51 20.58 -3.96
CA THR A 316 -0.53 21.22 -3.12
C THR A 316 -1.69 20.29 -2.81
N GLU A 317 -2.13 19.53 -3.81
CA GLU A 317 -3.18 18.53 -3.67
C GLU A 317 -2.77 17.38 -2.73
N GLN A 318 -1.57 16.83 -2.92
CA GLN A 318 -1.03 15.77 -2.07
C GLN A 318 -0.89 16.22 -0.62
N TYR A 319 -0.47 17.46 -0.40
CA TYR A 319 -0.44 18.02 0.94
C TYR A 319 -1.82 18.02 1.60
N PHE A 320 -2.85 18.49 0.89
CA PHE A 320 -4.23 18.50 1.38
C PHE A 320 -4.68 17.08 1.77
N PHE A 321 -4.57 16.12 0.86
CA PHE A 321 -5.00 14.75 1.12
C PHE A 321 -4.20 14.09 2.23
N ALA A 322 -2.88 14.26 2.30
CA ALA A 322 -2.07 13.68 3.35
C ALA A 322 -2.47 14.17 4.76
N VAL A 323 -2.84 15.44 4.88
CA VAL A 323 -3.36 15.98 6.16
C VAL A 323 -4.76 15.44 6.47
N VAL A 324 -5.63 15.38 5.47
CA VAL A 324 -6.99 14.82 5.61
C VAL A 324 -6.91 13.34 5.98
N ASP A 325 -6.03 12.56 5.36
CA ASP A 325 -5.83 11.13 5.65
C ASP A 325 -5.46 10.91 7.13
N VAL A 326 -4.54 11.73 7.68
CA VAL A 326 -4.16 11.63 9.10
C VAL A 326 -5.36 11.94 10.01
N LEU A 327 -6.16 12.97 9.68
CA LEU A 327 -7.34 13.30 10.46
C LEU A 327 -8.42 12.21 10.37
N MET A 328 -8.62 11.62 9.19
CA MET A 328 -9.55 10.50 8.99
C MET A 328 -9.11 9.26 9.75
N ASP A 329 -7.81 8.94 9.77
CA ASP A 329 -7.24 7.86 10.59
C ASP A 329 -7.49 8.08 12.08
N MET A 330 -7.31 9.29 12.58
CA MET A 330 -7.60 9.63 13.99
C MET A 330 -9.08 9.49 14.35
N CYS A 331 -9.97 9.67 13.37
CA CYS A 331 -11.40 9.48 13.53
C CYS A 331 -11.85 8.03 13.27
N GLY A 332 -10.96 7.12 12.88
CA GLY A 332 -11.27 5.73 12.58
C GLY A 332 -12.24 5.56 11.40
N LEU A 333 -12.13 6.43 10.39
CA LEU A 333 -13.03 6.38 9.23
C LEU A 333 -12.66 5.24 8.30
N ASP A 334 -13.63 4.77 7.54
CA ASP A 334 -13.51 3.62 6.64
C ASP A 334 -12.76 3.98 5.35
N SER A 335 -11.62 3.32 5.09
CA SER A 335 -10.78 3.52 3.90
C SER A 335 -11.32 2.82 2.64
N GLU A 336 -12.26 1.89 2.76
CA GLU A 336 -12.91 1.25 1.60
C GLU A 336 -13.90 2.19 0.88
N LYS A 337 -14.49 3.10 1.64
CA LYS A 337 -15.55 3.96 1.17
C LYS A 337 -15.02 5.06 0.25
N VAL A 338 -15.74 5.31 -0.84
CA VAL A 338 -15.59 6.54 -1.62
C VAL A 338 -16.34 7.67 -0.92
N TRP A 339 -15.62 8.66 -0.44
CA TRP A 339 -16.13 9.74 0.38
C TRP A 339 -16.50 10.97 -0.46
N ASN A 340 -17.57 11.65 -0.07
CA ASN A 340 -17.71 13.06 -0.40
C ASN A 340 -16.83 13.86 0.57
N ILE A 341 -16.01 14.75 0.05
CA ILE A 341 -15.02 15.50 0.88
C ILE A 341 -15.70 16.32 2.00
N ARG A 342 -16.85 16.90 1.73
CA ARG A 342 -17.59 17.68 2.73
C ARG A 342 -18.17 16.81 3.84
N ASP A 343 -18.59 15.60 3.50
CA ASP A 343 -19.11 14.68 4.51
C ASP A 343 -18.00 14.15 5.41
N ALA A 344 -16.82 13.88 4.84
CA ALA A 344 -15.63 13.57 5.62
C ALA A 344 -15.23 14.73 6.56
N GLN A 345 -15.19 15.97 6.05
CA GLN A 345 -14.90 17.16 6.86
C GLN A 345 -15.92 17.36 8.00
N LYS A 346 -17.22 17.14 7.75
CA LYS A 346 -18.25 17.20 8.80
C LYS A 346 -18.00 16.21 9.92
N LEU A 347 -17.67 14.96 9.57
CA LEU A 347 -17.39 13.91 10.56
C LEU A 347 -16.12 14.25 11.36
N ILE A 348 -15.03 14.67 10.70
CA ILE A 348 -13.80 15.11 11.37
C ILE A 348 -14.13 16.25 12.34
N CYS A 349 -14.83 17.29 11.89
CA CYS A 349 -15.16 18.44 12.73
C CYS A 349 -16.05 18.05 13.91
N ALA A 350 -17.03 17.17 13.73
CA ALA A 350 -17.90 16.69 14.81
C ALA A 350 -17.10 15.91 15.85
N GLU A 351 -16.25 14.98 15.43
CA GLU A 351 -15.43 14.14 16.30
C GLU A 351 -14.46 15.00 17.16
N PHE A 352 -13.82 16.00 16.56
CA PHE A 352 -12.92 16.88 17.29
C PHE A 352 -13.69 17.90 18.16
N ALA A 353 -14.91 18.30 17.80
CA ALA A 353 -15.75 19.15 18.66
C ALA A 353 -16.15 18.43 19.96
N GLU A 354 -16.55 17.13 19.87
CA GLU A 354 -16.84 16.32 21.06
C GLU A 354 -15.62 16.20 21.97
N CYS A 355 -14.42 15.88 21.41
CA CYS A 355 -13.19 15.80 22.17
C CYS A 355 -12.82 17.14 22.85
N VAL A 356 -13.10 18.27 22.23
CA VAL A 356 -12.84 19.59 22.80
C VAL A 356 -13.74 19.84 24.02
N GLU A 357 -15.00 19.43 23.99
CA GLU A 357 -15.94 19.57 25.11
C GLU A 357 -15.60 18.64 26.28
N GLU A 358 -15.30 17.37 26.03
CA GLU A 358 -14.97 16.39 27.07
C GLU A 358 -13.67 16.72 27.80
N ASP A 359 -12.66 17.17 27.07
CA ASP A 359 -11.32 17.44 27.60
C ASP A 359 -11.23 18.72 28.46
N TYR A 360 -12.25 19.56 28.46
CA TYR A 360 -12.24 20.84 29.17
C TYR A 360 -12.35 20.67 30.70
N ALA A 361 -12.79 19.50 31.18
CA ALA A 361 -13.01 19.25 32.60
C ALA A 361 -11.71 19.11 33.43
N TYR A 362 -10.54 18.89 32.81
CA TYR A 362 -9.27 18.74 33.51
C TYR A 362 -8.28 19.86 33.22
N ILE A 363 -7.99 20.69 34.21
CA ILE A 363 -6.93 21.71 34.17
C ILE A 363 -5.81 21.27 35.12
N PRO A 364 -4.60 20.94 34.61
CA PRO A 364 -3.45 20.58 35.46
C PRO A 364 -3.10 21.73 36.42
N GLN A 365 -2.95 21.43 37.70
CA GLN A 365 -2.67 22.46 38.73
C GLN A 365 -1.18 22.77 38.95
N GLY A 366 -0.28 22.16 38.17
CA GLY A 366 1.17 22.38 38.27
C GLY A 366 1.97 21.76 37.13
N VAL A 367 3.23 22.19 36.99
CA VAL A 367 4.13 21.78 35.90
C VAL A 367 4.37 20.25 35.87
N LEU A 368 4.48 19.59 37.06
CA LEU A 368 4.68 18.14 37.15
C LEU A 368 3.42 17.36 36.77
N ASP A 369 2.26 17.86 37.18
CA ASP A 369 0.96 17.30 36.86
C ASP A 369 0.66 17.41 35.35
N LEU A 370 1.01 18.54 34.78
CA LEU A 370 0.92 18.80 33.37
C LEU A 370 1.81 17.89 32.52
N HIS A 371 3.06 17.66 32.94
CA HIS A 371 3.97 16.77 32.24
C HIS A 371 3.51 15.31 32.30
N GLY A 372 2.96 14.87 33.43
CA GLY A 372 2.31 13.57 33.57
C GLY A 372 1.09 13.43 32.66
N TYR A 373 0.25 14.43 32.63
CA TYR A 373 -0.97 14.47 31.81
C TYR A 373 -0.68 14.42 30.31
N ILE A 374 0.24 15.23 29.79
CA ILE A 374 0.62 15.21 28.38
C ILE A 374 1.14 13.85 27.93
N ARG A 375 1.86 13.12 28.80
CA ARG A 375 2.34 11.77 28.51
C ARG A 375 1.24 10.73 28.39
N THR A 376 0.06 11.00 28.90
CA THR A 376 -1.10 10.08 28.81
C THR A 376 -1.96 10.34 27.57
N LEU A 377 -1.76 11.47 26.88
CA LEU A 377 -2.50 11.81 25.67
C LEU A 377 -1.93 11.06 24.45
N ASP A 378 -2.81 10.49 23.68
CA ASP A 378 -2.50 10.09 22.31
C ASP A 378 -2.42 11.29 21.37
N GLN A 379 -2.09 11.07 20.11
CA GLN A 379 -1.96 12.13 19.13
C GLN A 379 -3.28 12.91 18.93
N LYS A 380 -4.41 12.22 18.92
CA LYS A 380 -5.75 12.82 18.80
C LYS A 380 -6.04 13.75 19.98
N GLY A 381 -5.75 13.31 21.19
CA GLY A 381 -5.89 14.15 22.41
C GLY A 381 -5.01 15.40 22.38
N ILE A 382 -3.77 15.29 21.86
CA ILE A 382 -2.90 16.46 21.67
C ILE A 382 -3.51 17.44 20.66
N VAL A 383 -3.96 16.96 19.49
CA VAL A 383 -4.61 17.80 18.47
C VAL A 383 -5.86 18.49 19.04
N SER A 384 -6.69 17.78 19.81
CA SER A 384 -7.90 18.34 20.45
C SER A 384 -7.55 19.47 21.42
N LYS A 385 -6.51 19.33 22.24
CA LYS A 385 -6.06 20.40 23.15
C LYS A 385 -5.52 21.62 22.40
N LEU A 386 -4.78 21.40 21.32
CA LEU A 386 -4.28 22.48 20.48
C LEU A 386 -5.42 23.19 19.74
N LEU A 387 -6.40 22.44 19.23
CA LEU A 387 -7.60 22.98 18.63
C LEU A 387 -8.37 23.87 19.63
N HIS A 388 -8.57 23.38 20.87
CA HIS A 388 -9.20 24.16 21.93
C HIS A 388 -8.44 25.48 22.19
N ALA A 389 -7.10 25.43 22.26
CA ALA A 389 -6.27 26.61 22.47
C ALA A 389 -6.29 27.61 21.27
N ILE A 390 -6.62 27.15 20.06
CA ILE A 390 -6.83 28.01 18.89
C ILE A 390 -8.20 28.68 18.95
N LEU A 391 -9.25 27.90 19.29
CA LEU A 391 -10.63 28.41 19.38
C LEU A 391 -10.86 29.32 20.58
N TYR A 392 -10.17 29.06 21.69
CA TYR A 392 -10.26 29.79 22.96
C TYR A 392 -8.86 30.20 23.43
N PRO A 393 -8.27 31.26 22.86
CA PRO A 393 -6.88 31.68 23.15
C PRO A 393 -6.60 32.02 24.64
N GLU A 394 -7.64 32.45 25.37
CA GLU A 394 -7.60 32.72 26.81
C GLU A 394 -7.37 31.47 27.66
N HIS A 395 -7.66 30.27 27.13
CA HIS A 395 -7.47 29.00 27.79
C HIS A 395 -6.13 28.33 27.43
N ARG A 396 -5.27 29.03 26.69
CA ARG A 396 -3.98 28.49 26.27
C ARG A 396 -3.08 28.18 27.46
N LEU A 397 -2.70 26.94 27.65
CA LEU A 397 -1.84 26.47 28.76
C LEU A 397 -0.35 26.81 28.56
N PHE A 398 0.10 26.90 27.29
CA PHE A 398 1.50 27.14 26.93
C PHE A 398 1.69 28.33 26.00
N PRO A 399 2.86 28.97 26.04
CA PRO A 399 3.23 29.92 24.99
C PRO A 399 3.25 29.24 23.62
N GLU A 400 2.80 29.98 22.62
CA GLU A 400 2.77 29.48 21.24
C GLU A 400 4.14 29.00 20.75
N SER A 401 5.22 29.71 21.11
CA SER A 401 6.59 29.35 20.76
C SER A 401 6.98 27.94 21.24
N LEU A 402 6.51 27.55 22.42
CA LEU A 402 6.76 26.21 22.97
C LEU A 402 5.97 25.14 22.20
N ILE A 403 4.69 25.41 21.89
CA ILE A 403 3.84 24.51 21.09
C ILE A 403 4.47 24.26 19.72
N LEU A 404 4.86 25.33 19.02
CA LEU A 404 5.48 25.25 17.69
C LEU A 404 6.83 24.52 17.69
N THR A 405 7.49 24.41 18.84
CA THR A 405 8.76 23.69 18.98
C THR A 405 8.54 22.21 19.30
N VAL A 406 7.54 21.88 20.12
CA VAL A 406 7.34 20.52 20.66
C VAL A 406 6.33 19.72 19.84
N TYR A 407 5.28 20.38 19.34
CA TYR A 407 4.14 19.73 18.62
C TYR A 407 3.83 20.42 17.29
N PRO A 408 4.82 20.63 16.41
CA PRO A 408 4.59 21.39 15.17
C PRO A 408 3.62 20.69 14.23
N PHE A 409 3.63 19.36 14.17
CA PHE A 409 2.75 18.58 13.29
C PHE A 409 1.31 18.53 13.82
N GLU A 410 1.14 18.29 15.11
CA GLU A 410 -0.17 18.30 15.77
C GLU A 410 -0.81 19.70 15.71
N GLN A 411 0.00 20.77 15.77
CA GLN A 411 -0.48 22.13 15.54
C GLN A 411 -1.01 22.31 14.11
N ALA A 412 -0.31 21.75 13.10
CA ALA A 412 -0.78 21.79 11.71
C ALA A 412 -2.13 21.07 11.54
N LEU A 413 -2.29 19.92 12.19
CA LEU A 413 -3.55 19.17 12.15
C LEU A 413 -4.68 19.95 12.83
N ALA A 414 -4.42 20.59 13.98
CA ALA A 414 -5.41 21.42 14.66
C ALA A 414 -5.82 22.64 13.80
N GLU A 415 -4.87 23.30 13.15
CA GLU A 415 -5.17 24.41 12.22
C GLU A 415 -5.97 23.91 10.99
N ALA A 416 -5.68 22.71 10.49
CA ALA A 416 -6.44 22.09 9.40
C ALA A 416 -7.91 21.82 9.79
N VAL A 417 -8.18 21.37 11.01
CA VAL A 417 -9.55 21.22 11.52
C VAL A 417 -10.28 22.56 11.57
N VAL A 418 -9.60 23.64 12.04
CA VAL A 418 -10.17 25.00 12.04
C VAL A 418 -10.50 25.46 10.62
N MET A 419 -9.64 25.16 9.64
CA MET A 419 -9.91 25.47 8.24
C MET A 419 -11.11 24.72 7.69
N ALA A 420 -11.22 23.42 7.99
CA ALA A 420 -12.39 22.60 7.62
C ALA A 420 -13.68 23.18 8.24
N MET A 421 -13.65 23.59 9.52
CA MET A 421 -14.80 24.24 10.17
C MET A 421 -15.22 25.54 9.46
N LYS A 422 -14.25 26.39 9.06
CA LYS A 422 -14.52 27.63 8.32
C LYS A 422 -15.15 27.33 6.95
N GLN A 423 -14.58 26.41 6.20
CA GLN A 423 -15.07 26.03 4.88
C GLN A 423 -16.49 25.43 4.93
N LEU A 424 -16.85 24.72 6.00
CA LEU A 424 -18.22 24.25 6.22
C LEU A 424 -19.19 25.36 6.58
N ALA A 425 -18.73 26.45 7.20
CA ALA A 425 -19.56 27.60 7.60
C ALA A 425 -19.80 28.59 6.45
N GLU A 426 -19.02 28.56 5.38
CA GLU A 426 -19.15 29.45 4.21
C GLU A 426 -20.23 28.99 3.21
N VAL A 427 -20.87 27.85 3.44
CA VAL A 427 -21.91 27.23 2.61
C VAL A 427 -23.27 27.26 3.31
#